data_9376b08835681ce7e78bc7633521cc38
#
_entry.id   9376b08835681ce7e78bc7633521cc38
#
_cell.length_a   1.000
_cell.length_b   1.000
_cell.length_c   1.000
_cell.angle_alpha   90.00
_cell.angle_beta   90.00
_cell.angle_gamma   90.00
#
_symmetry.space_group_name_H-M   'P 1'
#
loop_
_entity.id
_entity.type
_entity.pdbx_description
1 polymer ?
#
loop_
_entity_poly.entity_id
_entity_poly.type
_entity_poly.pdbx_seq_one_letter_code
_entity_poly.pdbx_strand_id
1 'polypeptide(L)'
;MSIEQFAKEFSAYAKLNEYVKALADGEIVEMECTQVEDENDWYTVIGYVIETAEPVEDSNGDYTAVNVYYSAVDADKDPYDDEQYKDADSAESAVQSAYMALVEERQELVNDFWRCY
;
A
#
# COMPACT_ATOMS: atom_id res chain seq x y z
N MET A 1 14.02 -7.87 -8.19
CA MET A 1 13.78 -9.28 -8.57
C MET A 1 13.51 -9.39 -10.07
N SER A 2 13.64 -10.59 -10.63
CA SER A 2 13.23 -10.82 -12.02
C SER A 2 11.72 -10.99 -12.13
N ILE A 3 11.17 -10.87 -13.33
CA ILE A 3 9.74 -11.13 -13.58
C ILE A 3 9.39 -12.58 -13.25
N GLU A 4 10.31 -13.53 -13.53
CA GLU A 4 10.11 -14.95 -13.19
C GLU A 4 10.01 -15.17 -11.67
N GLN A 5 10.86 -14.51 -10.91
CA GLN A 5 10.84 -14.56 -9.44
C GLN A 5 9.56 -13.90 -8.91
N PHE A 6 9.15 -12.79 -9.48
CA PHE A 6 7.86 -12.14 -9.17
C PHE A 6 6.71 -13.13 -9.37
N ALA A 7 6.66 -13.82 -10.51
CA ALA A 7 5.62 -14.80 -10.80
C ALA A 7 5.55 -15.92 -9.76
N LYS A 8 6.69 -16.37 -9.24
CA LYS A 8 6.75 -17.39 -8.18
C LYS A 8 6.25 -16.87 -6.84
N GLU A 9 6.71 -15.69 -6.43
CA GLU A 9 6.38 -15.12 -5.12
C GLU A 9 4.91 -14.68 -5.03
N PHE A 10 4.34 -14.20 -6.13
CA PHE A 10 2.97 -13.70 -6.18
C PHE A 10 1.99 -14.66 -6.86
N SER A 11 2.32 -15.94 -6.91
CA SER A 11 1.51 -16.97 -7.60
C SER A 11 0.10 -17.15 -7.02
N ALA A 12 -0.15 -16.68 -5.80
CA ALA A 12 -1.48 -16.73 -5.17
C ALA A 12 -2.47 -15.71 -5.72
N TYR A 13 -2.00 -14.70 -6.43
CA TYR A 13 -2.88 -13.66 -7.00
C TYR A 13 -3.61 -14.19 -8.24
N ALA A 14 -4.93 -14.01 -8.25
CA ALA A 14 -5.79 -14.51 -9.33
C ALA A 14 -5.47 -13.91 -10.71
N LYS A 15 -4.94 -12.68 -10.72
CA LYS A 15 -4.61 -11.95 -11.96
C LYS A 15 -3.12 -12.01 -12.30
N LEU A 16 -2.40 -12.98 -11.80
CA LEU A 16 -0.94 -13.06 -11.96
C LEU A 16 -0.51 -12.97 -13.42
N ASN A 17 -1.16 -13.69 -14.33
CA ASN A 17 -0.79 -13.67 -15.75
C ASN A 17 -0.96 -12.29 -16.38
N GLU A 18 -2.00 -11.54 -15.99
CA GLU A 18 -2.22 -10.17 -16.44
C GLU A 18 -1.14 -9.25 -15.88
N TYR A 19 -0.74 -9.42 -14.64
CA TYR A 19 0.30 -8.63 -14.00
C TYR A 19 1.66 -8.85 -14.65
N VAL A 20 2.01 -10.10 -14.90
CA VAL A 20 3.28 -10.46 -15.57
C VAL A 20 3.34 -9.84 -16.97
N LYS A 21 2.26 -9.90 -17.72
CA LYS A 21 2.16 -9.28 -19.05
C LYS A 21 2.31 -7.77 -18.98
N ALA A 22 1.61 -7.12 -18.05
CA ALA A 22 1.69 -5.68 -17.85
C ALA A 22 3.11 -5.22 -17.51
N LEU A 23 3.78 -5.94 -16.61
CA LEU A 23 5.17 -5.65 -16.23
C LEU A 23 6.12 -5.80 -17.40
N ALA A 24 5.95 -6.83 -18.22
CA ALA A 24 6.75 -7.04 -19.42
C ALA A 24 6.55 -5.93 -20.47
N ASP A 25 5.35 -5.32 -20.48
CA ASP A 25 5.00 -4.20 -21.34
C ASP A 25 5.42 -2.83 -20.77
N GLY A 26 6.03 -2.81 -19.59
CA GLY A 26 6.50 -1.58 -18.94
C GLY A 26 5.43 -0.85 -18.12
N GLU A 27 4.36 -1.52 -17.76
CA GLU A 27 3.29 -0.95 -16.96
C GLU A 27 3.49 -1.23 -15.47
N ILE A 28 3.12 -0.26 -14.62
CA ILE A 28 3.12 -0.41 -13.17
C ILE A 28 1.88 -1.19 -12.75
N VAL A 29 2.06 -2.14 -11.83
CA VAL A 29 0.97 -2.97 -11.31
C VAL A 29 0.76 -2.66 -9.83
N GLU A 30 -0.49 -2.39 -9.45
CA GLU A 30 -0.89 -2.19 -8.06
C GLU A 30 -1.79 -3.35 -7.61
N MET A 31 -1.49 -3.88 -6.43
CA MET A 31 -2.21 -5.02 -5.87
C MET A 31 -2.61 -4.72 -4.43
N GLU A 32 -3.87 -4.93 -4.09
CA GLU A 32 -4.30 -4.82 -2.70
C GLU A 32 -3.73 -5.99 -1.90
N CYS A 33 -2.88 -5.69 -0.93
CA CYS A 33 -2.19 -6.68 -0.12
C CYS A 33 -2.97 -7.04 1.15
N THR A 34 -3.32 -6.02 1.93
CA THR A 34 -3.93 -6.19 3.25
C THR A 34 -4.96 -5.11 3.49
N GLN A 35 -6.12 -5.51 4.01
CA GLN A 35 -7.10 -4.61 4.58
C GLN A 35 -6.74 -4.37 6.03
N VAL A 36 -6.57 -3.12 6.44
CA VAL A 36 -6.18 -2.76 7.80
C VAL A 36 -7.42 -2.30 8.57
N GLU A 37 -7.64 -2.91 9.73
CA GLU A 37 -8.76 -2.61 10.62
C GLU A 37 -8.25 -1.84 11.84
N ASP A 38 -9.15 -1.06 12.45
CA ASP A 38 -8.85 -0.35 13.69
C ASP A 38 -8.57 -1.35 14.81
N GLU A 39 -7.47 -1.20 15.52
CA GLU A 39 -7.12 -2.06 16.66
C GLU A 39 -8.17 -2.05 17.77
N ASN A 40 -8.90 -0.96 17.91
CA ASN A 40 -9.94 -0.78 18.94
C ASN A 40 -11.34 -1.09 18.42
N ASP A 41 -11.53 -1.23 17.12
CA ASP A 41 -12.81 -1.53 16.49
C ASP A 41 -12.58 -2.37 15.22
N TRP A 42 -12.64 -3.67 15.37
CA TRP A 42 -12.35 -4.65 14.33
C TRP A 42 -13.30 -4.58 13.13
N TYR A 43 -14.39 -3.86 13.23
CA TYR A 43 -15.35 -3.72 12.14
C TYR A 43 -15.11 -2.49 11.28
N THR A 44 -14.18 -1.63 11.69
CA THR A 44 -13.88 -0.40 10.98
C THR A 44 -12.59 -0.55 10.16
N VAL A 45 -12.72 -0.50 8.86
CA VAL A 45 -11.56 -0.46 7.95
C VAL A 45 -10.99 0.95 7.95
N ILE A 46 -9.72 1.06 8.33
CA ILE A 46 -9.03 2.35 8.42
C ILE A 46 -8.07 2.58 7.25
N GLY A 47 -7.83 1.57 6.45
CA GLY A 47 -6.99 1.69 5.29
C GLY A 47 -6.58 0.35 4.70
N TYR A 48 -5.65 0.43 3.77
CA TYR A 48 -5.13 -0.73 3.06
C TYR A 48 -3.62 -0.60 2.88
N VAL A 49 -2.97 -1.74 2.71
CA VAL A 49 -1.60 -1.80 2.21
C VAL A 49 -1.66 -2.19 0.74
N ILE A 50 -1.06 -1.38 -0.10
CA ILE A 50 -0.99 -1.63 -1.53
C ILE A 50 0.43 -2.08 -1.89
N GLU A 51 0.55 -3.24 -2.52
CA GLU A 51 1.79 -3.69 -3.13
C GLU A 51 1.89 -3.09 -4.52
N THR A 52 2.99 -2.42 -4.82
CA THR A 52 3.24 -1.86 -6.16
C THR A 52 4.44 -2.54 -6.76
N ALA A 53 4.29 -3.03 -7.98
CA ALA A 53 5.37 -3.61 -8.77
C ALA A 53 5.68 -2.68 -9.93
N GLU A 54 6.90 -2.14 -9.96
CA GLU A 54 7.40 -1.27 -11.03
C GLU A 54 8.34 -2.07 -11.93
N PRO A 55 8.10 -2.09 -13.25
CA PRO A 55 9.04 -2.72 -14.17
C PRO A 55 10.33 -1.91 -14.27
N VAL A 56 11.45 -2.59 -14.30
CA VAL A 56 12.79 -1.98 -14.42
C VAL A 56 13.37 -2.34 -15.78
N GLU A 57 13.74 -1.31 -16.52
CA GLU A 57 14.32 -1.43 -17.84
C GLU A 57 15.80 -1.86 -17.75
N ASP A 58 16.20 -2.81 -18.59
CA ASP A 58 17.58 -3.23 -18.70
C ASP A 58 18.38 -2.35 -19.68
N SER A 59 19.64 -2.68 -19.92
CA SER A 59 20.51 -1.92 -20.84
C SER A 59 20.06 -1.97 -22.31
N ASN A 60 19.20 -2.93 -22.67
CA ASN A 60 18.66 -3.08 -24.02
C ASN A 60 17.27 -2.45 -24.18
N GLY A 61 16.73 -1.85 -23.12
CA GLY A 61 15.39 -1.27 -23.13
C GLY A 61 14.26 -2.27 -22.87
N ASP A 62 14.59 -3.50 -22.46
CA ASP A 62 13.61 -4.53 -22.13
C ASP A 62 13.29 -4.49 -20.63
N TYR A 63 12.03 -4.78 -20.29
CA TYR A 63 11.59 -4.85 -18.90
C TYR A 63 11.74 -6.29 -18.38
N THR A 64 12.84 -6.55 -17.68
CA THR A 64 13.20 -7.90 -17.22
C THR A 64 13.24 -8.03 -15.70
N ALA A 65 13.24 -6.92 -14.98
CA ALA A 65 13.27 -6.87 -13.52
C ALA A 65 12.08 -6.09 -12.99
N VAL A 66 11.80 -6.28 -11.71
CA VAL A 66 10.68 -5.66 -11.01
C VAL A 66 11.15 -5.13 -9.68
N ASN A 67 10.75 -3.92 -9.33
CA ASN A 67 10.92 -3.34 -8.01
C ASN A 67 9.57 -3.36 -7.31
N VAL A 68 9.48 -4.04 -6.15
CA VAL A 68 8.25 -4.15 -5.37
C VAL A 68 8.38 -3.33 -4.10
N TYR A 69 7.40 -2.49 -3.83
CA TYR A 69 7.29 -1.73 -2.60
C TYR A 69 5.84 -1.67 -2.13
N TYR A 70 5.66 -1.19 -0.89
CA TYR A 70 4.36 -1.16 -0.23
C TYR A 70 4.00 0.27 0.15
N SER A 71 2.72 0.61 0.05
CA SER A 71 2.21 1.93 0.37
C SER A 71 1.07 1.85 1.37
N ALA A 72 0.96 2.84 2.24
CA ALA A 72 -0.12 3.00 3.21
C ALA A 72 -1.18 3.95 2.64
N VAL A 73 -2.42 3.46 2.52
CA VAL A 73 -3.53 4.26 2.01
C VAL A 73 -4.71 4.21 2.98
N ASP A 74 -5.60 5.22 2.90
CA ASP A 74 -6.80 5.26 3.72
C ASP A 74 -7.93 4.36 3.17
N ALA A 75 -9.10 4.41 3.80
CA ALA A 75 -10.24 3.59 3.40
C ALA A 75 -10.76 3.91 1.99
N ASP A 76 -10.50 5.11 1.49
CA ASP A 76 -10.82 5.54 0.12
C ASP A 76 -9.67 5.29 -0.86
N LYS A 77 -8.60 4.66 -0.39
CA LYS A 77 -7.38 4.36 -1.13
C LYS A 77 -6.55 5.59 -1.52
N ASP A 78 -6.71 6.68 -0.77
CA ASP A 78 -5.84 7.84 -0.88
C ASP A 78 -4.60 7.66 0.01
N PRO A 79 -3.40 8.07 -0.45
CA PRO A 79 -2.18 7.88 0.33
C PRO A 79 -2.22 8.62 1.68
N TYR A 80 -1.81 7.93 2.75
CA TYR A 80 -1.55 8.58 4.03
C TYR A 80 -0.25 9.38 4.02
N ASP A 81 0.74 8.91 3.27
CA ASP A 81 2.05 9.54 3.11
C ASP A 81 2.62 9.23 1.72
N ASP A 82 3.78 9.78 1.42
CA ASP A 82 4.48 9.57 0.14
C ASP A 82 5.57 8.49 0.24
N GLU A 83 5.66 7.77 1.37
CA GLU A 83 6.73 6.82 1.60
C GLU A 83 6.47 5.48 0.91
N GLN A 84 7.56 4.87 0.45
CA GLN A 84 7.59 3.52 -0.07
C GLN A 84 8.21 2.61 0.98
N TYR A 85 7.44 1.65 1.46
CA TYR A 85 7.87 0.71 2.49
C TYR A 85 8.42 -0.57 1.84
N LYS A 86 9.41 -1.18 2.47
CA LYS A 86 10.04 -2.40 1.96
C LYS A 86 9.24 -3.66 2.21
N ASP A 87 8.37 -3.64 3.23
CA ASP A 87 7.55 -4.78 3.60
C ASP A 87 6.14 -4.34 3.98
N ALA A 88 5.21 -5.30 3.94
CA ALA A 88 3.80 -5.06 4.23
C ALA A 88 3.57 -4.67 5.70
N ASP A 89 4.34 -5.24 6.63
CA ASP A 89 4.18 -4.97 8.05
C ASP A 89 4.50 -3.51 8.38
N SER A 90 5.54 -2.95 7.78
CA SER A 90 5.92 -1.54 7.95
C SER A 90 4.82 -0.61 7.40
N ALA A 91 4.25 -0.94 6.25
CA ALA A 91 3.15 -0.17 5.67
C ALA A 91 1.87 -0.27 6.51
N GLU A 92 1.56 -1.45 7.05
CA GLU A 92 0.42 -1.66 7.95
C GLU A 92 0.57 -0.82 9.23
N SER A 93 1.77 -0.81 9.83
CA SER A 93 2.08 0.03 10.99
C SER A 93 1.91 1.52 10.67
N ALA A 94 2.28 1.94 9.46
CA ALA A 94 2.09 3.31 9.00
C ALA A 94 0.61 3.68 8.87
N VAL A 95 -0.25 2.76 8.40
CA VAL A 95 -1.70 2.96 8.36
C VAL A 95 -2.25 3.18 9.77
N GLN A 96 -1.89 2.34 10.73
CA GLN A 96 -2.33 2.46 12.11
C GLN A 96 -1.89 3.79 12.73
N SER A 97 -0.63 4.16 12.58
CA SER A 97 -0.08 5.39 13.13
C SER A 97 -0.72 6.64 12.53
N ALA A 98 -0.92 6.65 11.22
CA ALA A 98 -1.55 7.77 10.53
C ALA A 98 -3.02 7.94 10.93
N TYR A 99 -3.75 6.84 11.05
CA TYR A 99 -5.14 6.87 11.50
C TYR A 99 -5.25 7.38 12.93
N MET A 100 -4.40 6.91 13.84
CA MET A 100 -4.38 7.36 15.24
C MET A 100 -4.09 8.86 15.35
N ALA A 101 -3.17 9.37 14.53
CA ALA A 101 -2.89 10.80 14.48
C ALA A 101 -4.12 11.62 14.07
N LEU A 102 -4.90 11.15 13.11
CA LEU A 102 -6.16 11.80 12.70
C LEU A 102 -7.22 11.76 13.80
N VAL A 103 -7.32 10.65 14.53
CA VAL A 103 -8.24 10.53 15.68
C VAL A 103 -7.88 11.52 16.78
N GLU A 104 -6.60 11.64 17.13
CA GLU A 104 -6.11 12.58 18.12
C GLU A 104 -6.37 14.03 17.71
N GLU A 105 -6.13 14.36 16.43
CA GLU A 105 -6.41 15.69 15.89
C GLU A 105 -7.89 16.05 16.01
N ARG A 106 -8.78 15.12 15.65
CA ARG A 106 -10.22 15.33 15.80
C ARG A 106 -10.63 15.51 17.24
N GLN A 107 -10.02 14.76 18.17
CA GLN A 107 -10.30 14.89 19.59
C GLN A 107 -9.85 16.25 20.15
N GLU A 108 -8.70 16.75 19.73
CA GLU A 108 -8.23 18.08 20.09
C GLU A 108 -9.17 19.18 19.60
N LEU A 109 -9.66 19.07 18.37
CA LEU A 109 -10.63 20.03 17.81
C LEU A 109 -11.94 20.03 18.60
N VAL A 110 -12.44 18.89 19.01
CA VAL A 110 -13.64 18.77 19.83
C VAL A 110 -13.41 19.38 21.20
N ASN A 111 -12.27 19.12 21.84
CA ASN A 111 -11.93 19.67 23.15
C ASN A 111 -11.81 21.21 23.09
N ASP A 112 -11.18 21.73 22.06
CA ASP A 112 -11.05 23.19 21.87
C ASP A 112 -12.41 23.86 21.66
N PHE A 113 -13.30 23.21 20.89
CA PHE A 113 -14.67 23.70 20.70
C PHE A 113 -15.40 23.82 22.03
N TRP A 114 -15.33 22.81 22.91
CA TRP A 114 -15.98 22.81 24.21
C TRP A 114 -15.36 23.78 25.18
N ARG A 115 -14.09 24.11 25.06
CA ARG A 115 -13.42 25.14 25.90
C ARG A 115 -13.90 26.57 25.62
N CYS A 116 -14.38 26.83 24.42
CA CYS A 116 -14.88 28.14 24.01
C CYS A 116 -16.25 28.45 24.58
N TYR A 117 -16.88 27.46 25.17
CA TYR A 117 -18.17 27.58 25.85
C TYR A 117 -18.02 27.35 27.33
#